data_690a7c854cec16be14e9f99ceb5fa627
#
_entry.id   690a7c854cec16be14e9f99ceb5fa627
#
_cell.length_a   1.000
_cell.length_b   1.000
_cell.length_c   1.000
_cell.angle_alpha   90.00
_cell.angle_beta   90.00
_cell.angle_gamma   90.00
#
_symmetry.space_group_name_H-M   'P 1'
#
loop_
_entity.id
_entity.type
_entity.pdbx_description
1 polymer ?
#
loop_
_entity_poly.entity_id
_entity_poly.type
_entity_poly.pdbx_seq_one_letter_code
_entity_poly.pdbx_strand_id
1 'polypeptide(L)'
;MCIRDSNTGNGPGTNPGTEGNGGLDAAANLDYNAENAASWRNYSLQVAKLLQKDATTLYDSWENTFQGGEAFKKTFTEHNGGTYTSALSCIEQIIDKCVEITDEVGNSKIGDPYNKWTAGQHTEALYAVESWYSFHSRDDYSNNIRSIRNSYFNSLDSTISNYSLYKLVEKIDPALNTKIANEIESTKNAILAIPQPFRNNIGDAQVPVAQSACVALGVTLKQELKAAVQNAYNNGTISDAEMDSVVSGFVYKVVLPTYKDLKEKNTALCAAVQNFYNTPSDATFEAACEAWLVARMPWEQSEAFLFGPVDILGLDPNMDSWPLDQVAIVNILNSGNFDDLNWEDGDSEDEISSSQEVRGFHTLEFLLFKDGNPRTVSAQ
;
A
#
# COMPACT_ATOMS: atom_id res chain seq x y z
N MET A 1 -5.44 1.48 7.49
CA MET A 1 -4.85 0.28 8.14
C MET A 1 -5.77 -0.91 7.92
N CYS A 2 -5.51 -1.66 6.86
CA CYS A 2 -6.32 -2.84 6.50
C CYS A 2 -5.85 -4.11 7.19
N ILE A 3 -5.66 -4.09 8.50
CA ILE A 3 -5.40 -5.32 9.25
C ILE A 3 -6.74 -5.82 9.74
N ARG A 4 -7.31 -6.76 9.01
CA ARG A 4 -8.38 -7.58 9.56
C ARG A 4 -7.77 -8.44 10.68
N ASP A 5 -8.31 -8.29 11.87
CA ASP A 5 -7.98 -9.17 12.98
C ASP A 5 -8.32 -10.61 12.54
N SER A 6 -7.31 -11.46 12.38
CA SER A 6 -7.39 -12.83 11.86
C SER A 6 -8.24 -13.76 12.75
N ASN A 7 -8.96 -13.23 13.71
CA ASN A 7 -9.75 -13.98 14.70
C ASN A 7 -11.25 -14.12 14.37
N THR A 8 -11.72 -13.56 13.29
CA THR A 8 -13.09 -13.80 12.85
C THR A 8 -13.10 -14.77 11.67
N GLY A 9 -12.98 -16.03 11.90
CA GLY A 9 -12.90 -17.19 11.02
C GLY A 9 -13.67 -17.26 9.70
N ASN A 10 -13.94 -16.14 9.03
CA ASN A 10 -14.68 -16.05 7.78
C ASN A 10 -14.02 -15.12 6.75
N GLY A 11 -12.74 -14.74 6.93
CA GLY A 11 -12.02 -13.98 5.90
C GLY A 11 -11.62 -14.88 4.74
N PRO A 12 -11.79 -14.42 3.49
CA PRO A 12 -11.30 -15.14 2.33
C PRO A 12 -9.79 -15.28 2.45
N GLY A 13 -9.29 -16.41 2.09
CA GLY A 13 -7.90 -16.70 2.21
C GLY A 13 -7.40 -17.05 3.60
N THR A 14 -8.21 -16.95 4.63
CA THR A 14 -7.78 -17.21 6.00
C THR A 14 -7.76 -18.70 6.36
N ASN A 15 -8.38 -19.54 5.59
CA ASN A 15 -8.43 -20.96 5.93
C ASN A 15 -8.64 -21.93 4.75
N PRO A 16 -7.67 -22.06 3.84
CA PRO A 16 -7.80 -22.95 2.69
C PRO A 16 -7.92 -24.42 3.07
N GLY A 17 -7.45 -24.79 4.26
CA GLY A 17 -7.48 -26.18 4.72
C GLY A 17 -8.76 -26.59 5.47
N THR A 18 -9.50 -25.66 6.05
CA THR A 18 -10.71 -25.95 6.82
C THR A 18 -11.99 -25.83 6.02
N GLU A 19 -11.96 -25.14 4.90
CA GLU A 19 -13.12 -24.97 4.03
C GLU A 19 -13.24 -26.05 2.94
N GLY A 20 -12.59 -27.17 3.13
CA GLY A 20 -12.76 -28.32 2.24
C GLY A 20 -12.42 -28.04 0.79
N ASN A 21 -11.37 -27.25 0.52
CA ASN A 21 -10.88 -26.85 -0.79
C ASN A 21 -11.86 -25.98 -1.62
N GLY A 22 -12.92 -25.46 -1.01
CA GLY A 22 -13.92 -24.68 -1.75
C GLY A 22 -13.53 -23.21 -1.97
N GLY A 23 -12.65 -22.68 -1.11
CA GLY A 23 -12.27 -21.28 -1.13
C GLY A 23 -11.08 -20.98 -2.04
N LEU A 24 -9.94 -20.79 -1.42
CA LEU A 24 -8.69 -20.38 -2.09
C LEU A 24 -8.22 -21.31 -3.21
N ASP A 25 -8.35 -22.64 -3.00
CA ASP A 25 -7.89 -23.61 -4.01
C ASP A 25 -8.70 -23.50 -5.31
N ALA A 26 -10.00 -23.23 -5.22
CA ALA A 26 -10.83 -23.03 -6.39
C ALA A 26 -10.44 -21.77 -7.17
N ALA A 27 -10.19 -20.66 -6.47
CA ALA A 27 -9.79 -19.41 -7.09
C ALA A 27 -8.33 -19.45 -7.58
N ALA A 28 -7.41 -20.05 -6.82
CA ALA A 28 -6.01 -20.19 -7.22
C ALA A 28 -5.85 -21.06 -8.47
N ASN A 29 -6.74 -22.02 -8.70
CA ASN A 29 -6.75 -22.90 -9.87
C ASN A 29 -7.64 -22.38 -11.01
N LEU A 30 -8.43 -21.32 -10.78
CA LEU A 30 -9.23 -20.71 -11.83
C LEU A 30 -8.34 -19.98 -12.82
N ASP A 31 -8.58 -20.18 -14.11
CA ASP A 31 -7.80 -19.56 -15.15
C ASP A 31 -8.69 -18.95 -16.24
N TYR A 32 -8.14 -18.00 -16.98
CA TYR A 32 -8.79 -17.46 -18.17
C TYR A 32 -8.99 -18.56 -19.20
N ASN A 33 -10.20 -18.72 -19.71
CA ASN A 33 -10.54 -19.70 -20.74
C ASN A 33 -11.71 -19.22 -21.60
N ALA A 34 -12.06 -19.96 -22.64
CA ALA A 34 -13.11 -19.58 -23.60
C ALA A 34 -14.50 -19.38 -22.92
N GLU A 35 -14.81 -20.10 -21.86
CA GLU A 35 -16.10 -20.06 -21.20
C GLU A 35 -16.25 -18.81 -20.32
N ASN A 36 -15.19 -18.38 -19.64
CA ASN A 36 -15.21 -17.23 -18.74
C ASN A 36 -14.61 -15.94 -19.34
N ALA A 37 -14.04 -15.99 -20.55
CA ALA A 37 -13.30 -14.90 -21.16
C ALA A 37 -14.03 -13.55 -21.17
N ALA A 38 -15.33 -13.56 -21.43
CA ALA A 38 -16.13 -12.32 -21.49
C ALA A 38 -16.29 -11.70 -20.09
N SER A 39 -16.64 -12.50 -19.11
CA SER A 39 -16.79 -12.07 -17.71
C SER A 39 -15.45 -11.65 -17.13
N TRP A 40 -14.38 -12.42 -17.37
CA TRP A 40 -13.03 -12.11 -16.91
C TRP A 40 -12.52 -10.74 -17.36
N ARG A 41 -12.64 -10.48 -18.67
CA ARG A 41 -12.22 -9.19 -19.24
C ARG A 41 -13.05 -8.03 -18.71
N ASN A 42 -14.38 -8.25 -18.56
CA ASN A 42 -15.25 -7.22 -18.02
C ASN A 42 -14.91 -6.93 -16.56
N TYR A 43 -14.70 -7.96 -15.75
CA TYR A 43 -14.30 -7.79 -14.35
C TYR A 43 -12.97 -7.01 -14.24
N SER A 44 -11.95 -7.43 -14.99
CA SER A 44 -10.67 -6.71 -15.03
C SER A 44 -10.85 -5.22 -15.36
N LEU A 45 -11.71 -4.91 -16.34
CA LEU A 45 -11.97 -3.54 -16.74
C LEU A 45 -12.73 -2.74 -15.68
N GLN A 46 -13.72 -3.32 -15.01
CA GLN A 46 -14.46 -2.64 -13.93
C GLN A 46 -13.51 -2.31 -12.76
N VAL A 47 -12.70 -3.26 -12.33
CA VAL A 47 -11.71 -3.03 -11.25
C VAL A 47 -10.70 -1.96 -11.65
N ALA A 48 -10.17 -1.99 -12.87
CA ALA A 48 -9.23 -0.98 -13.35
C ALA A 48 -9.85 0.44 -13.41
N LYS A 49 -11.14 0.55 -13.75
CA LYS A 49 -11.88 1.83 -13.71
C LYS A 49 -12.07 2.35 -12.30
N LEU A 50 -12.34 1.46 -11.34
CA LEU A 50 -12.47 1.82 -9.93
C LEU A 50 -11.13 2.31 -9.38
N LEU A 51 -10.03 1.60 -9.63
CA LEU A 51 -8.67 2.05 -9.26
C LEU A 51 -8.34 3.43 -9.86
N GLN A 52 -8.67 3.67 -11.13
CA GLN A 52 -8.49 4.98 -11.76
C GLN A 52 -9.34 6.08 -11.07
N LYS A 53 -10.59 5.76 -10.72
CA LYS A 53 -11.49 6.68 -10.01
C LYS A 53 -10.93 7.03 -8.64
N ASP A 54 -10.53 6.03 -7.86
CA ASP A 54 -10.06 6.20 -6.49
C ASP A 54 -8.73 6.97 -6.44
N ALA A 55 -7.77 6.62 -7.31
CA ALA A 55 -6.52 7.37 -7.46
C ALA A 55 -6.75 8.83 -7.89
N THR A 56 -7.75 9.07 -8.75
CA THR A 56 -8.14 10.42 -9.16
C THR A 56 -8.76 11.19 -7.99
N THR A 57 -9.69 10.57 -7.27
CA THR A 57 -10.34 11.15 -6.10
C THR A 57 -9.32 11.51 -5.03
N LEU A 58 -8.36 10.64 -4.76
CA LEU A 58 -7.31 10.89 -3.79
C LEU A 58 -6.45 12.10 -4.15
N TYR A 59 -5.92 12.14 -5.38
CA TYR A 59 -5.15 13.28 -5.86
C TYR A 59 -5.95 14.59 -5.82
N ASP A 60 -7.19 14.57 -6.33
CA ASP A 60 -8.05 15.77 -6.40
C ASP A 60 -8.45 16.26 -5.01
N SER A 61 -8.61 15.36 -4.03
CA SER A 61 -8.87 15.72 -2.64
C SER A 61 -7.69 16.45 -1.99
N TRP A 62 -6.49 16.07 -2.31
CA TRP A 62 -5.30 16.77 -1.84
C TRP A 62 -5.04 18.08 -2.60
N GLU A 63 -5.21 18.09 -3.91
CA GLU A 63 -4.78 19.21 -4.78
C GLU A 63 -5.86 20.26 -5.00
N ASN A 64 -7.13 19.86 -5.18
CA ASN A 64 -8.17 20.74 -5.71
C ASN A 64 -9.25 21.08 -4.68
N THR A 65 -9.98 20.07 -4.18
CA THR A 65 -11.12 20.25 -3.25
C THR A 65 -11.35 18.99 -2.43
N PHE A 66 -11.69 19.15 -1.18
CA PHE A 66 -12.00 18.06 -0.27
C PHE A 66 -13.32 18.30 0.44
N GLN A 67 -14.26 17.36 0.37
CA GLN A 67 -15.61 17.41 0.99
C GLN A 67 -16.37 18.74 0.69
N GLY A 68 -16.22 19.24 -0.54
CA GLY A 68 -16.85 20.50 -0.96
C GLY A 68 -16.20 21.77 -0.43
N GLY A 69 -15.08 21.66 0.29
CA GLY A 69 -14.28 22.75 0.81
C GLY A 69 -12.98 22.99 0.04
N GLU A 70 -12.01 23.58 0.71
CA GLU A 70 -10.67 23.77 0.17
C GLU A 70 -9.91 22.45 0.04
N ALA A 71 -8.84 22.43 -0.77
CA ALA A 71 -7.95 21.31 -0.93
C ALA A 71 -7.29 20.91 0.40
N PHE A 72 -7.19 19.61 0.68
CA PHE A 72 -6.63 19.12 1.94
C PHE A 72 -5.18 19.56 2.19
N LYS A 73 -4.41 19.79 1.12
CA LYS A 73 -3.07 20.39 1.22
C LYS A 73 -3.05 21.66 2.05
N LYS A 74 -4.08 22.52 1.93
CA LYS A 74 -4.17 23.75 2.72
C LYS A 74 -4.45 23.45 4.20
N THR A 75 -5.41 22.57 4.49
CA THR A 75 -5.69 22.13 5.86
C THR A 75 -4.43 21.66 6.56
N PHE A 76 -3.60 20.89 5.87
CA PHE A 76 -2.38 20.33 6.44
C PHE A 76 -1.22 21.34 6.49
N THR A 77 -0.97 22.15 5.44
CA THR A 77 0.15 23.10 5.42
C THR A 77 -0.12 24.39 6.22
N GLU A 78 -1.40 24.77 6.39
CA GLU A 78 -1.80 25.94 7.18
C GLU A 78 -2.22 25.55 8.60
N HIS A 79 -2.22 24.22 8.90
CA HIS A 79 -2.66 23.59 10.16
C HIS A 79 -3.90 24.27 10.75
N ASN A 80 -4.89 24.51 9.90
CA ASN A 80 -6.12 25.22 10.22
C ASN A 80 -7.33 24.28 10.41
N GLY A 81 -7.13 22.97 10.37
CA GLY A 81 -8.14 21.95 10.60
C GLY A 81 -8.19 21.48 12.05
N GLY A 82 -9.32 20.90 12.47
CA GLY A 82 -9.53 20.46 13.85
C GLY A 82 -8.51 19.47 14.39
N THR A 83 -7.96 18.63 13.53
CA THR A 83 -6.91 17.64 13.87
C THR A 83 -5.51 18.25 13.82
N TYR A 84 -5.25 19.12 12.86
CA TYR A 84 -3.94 19.74 12.64
C TYR A 84 -3.99 21.20 13.14
N THR A 85 -3.54 21.40 14.38
CA THR A 85 -3.64 22.71 15.07
C THR A 85 -2.31 23.46 15.18
N SER A 86 -1.22 22.84 14.72
CA SER A 86 0.13 23.43 14.73
C SER A 86 1.04 22.69 13.73
N ALA A 87 2.13 23.31 13.34
CA ALA A 87 3.17 22.65 12.55
C ALA A 87 3.74 21.41 13.25
N LEU A 88 3.86 21.45 14.58
CA LEU A 88 4.29 20.30 15.37
C LEU A 88 3.33 19.11 15.21
N SER A 89 2.00 19.34 15.30
CA SER A 89 1.02 18.26 15.12
C SER A 89 1.09 17.63 13.72
N CYS A 90 1.40 18.41 12.70
CA CYS A 90 1.62 17.88 11.34
C CYS A 90 2.90 17.06 11.25
N ILE A 91 4.00 17.50 11.88
CA ILE A 91 5.26 16.74 11.95
C ILE A 91 5.05 15.41 12.70
N GLU A 92 4.33 15.44 13.82
CA GLU A 92 4.00 14.23 14.59
C GLU A 92 3.17 13.25 13.77
N GLN A 93 2.20 13.73 12.98
CA GLN A 93 1.43 12.89 12.06
C GLN A 93 2.33 12.20 11.03
N ILE A 94 3.29 12.93 10.44
CA ILE A 94 4.25 12.33 9.48
C ILE A 94 5.08 11.25 10.17
N ILE A 95 5.58 11.50 11.37
CA ILE A 95 6.38 10.53 12.14
C ILE A 95 5.53 9.31 12.51
N ASP A 96 4.32 9.51 13.00
CA ASP A 96 3.44 8.43 13.46
C ASP A 96 3.08 7.49 12.30
N LYS A 97 2.82 8.01 11.10
CA LYS A 97 2.56 7.17 9.93
C LYS A 97 3.83 6.45 9.44
N CYS A 98 5.00 7.07 9.56
CA CYS A 98 6.26 6.34 9.33
C CYS A 98 6.46 5.20 10.34
N VAL A 99 6.06 5.36 11.60
CA VAL A 99 6.09 4.29 12.61
C VAL A 99 5.10 3.18 12.26
N GLU A 100 3.88 3.57 11.89
CA GLU A 100 2.80 2.62 11.56
C GLU A 100 3.22 1.68 10.42
N ILE A 101 3.75 2.22 9.32
CA ILE A 101 4.17 1.36 8.20
C ILE A 101 5.39 0.49 8.54
N THR A 102 6.29 0.90 9.45
CA THR A 102 7.36 -0.01 9.91
C THR A 102 6.81 -1.19 10.69
N ASP A 103 5.79 -0.96 11.52
CA ASP A 103 5.11 -2.00 12.27
C ASP A 103 4.35 -2.94 11.35
N GLU A 104 3.62 -2.39 10.40
CA GLU A 104 2.85 -3.16 9.43
C GLU A 104 3.75 -4.06 8.57
N VAL A 105 4.80 -3.51 7.96
CA VAL A 105 5.75 -4.31 7.17
C VAL A 105 6.44 -5.36 8.03
N GLY A 106 6.90 -4.96 9.23
CA GLY A 106 7.67 -5.84 10.11
C GLY A 106 6.83 -6.94 10.75
N ASN A 107 5.67 -6.62 11.29
CA ASN A 107 4.88 -7.56 12.10
C ASN A 107 3.75 -8.21 11.31
N SER A 108 3.11 -7.50 10.38
CA SER A 108 1.97 -8.02 9.63
C SER A 108 2.41 -8.63 8.28
N LYS A 109 2.99 -7.82 7.40
CA LYS A 109 3.31 -8.24 6.01
C LYS A 109 4.43 -9.30 5.94
N ILE A 110 5.47 -9.19 6.79
CA ILE A 110 6.59 -10.15 6.86
C ILE A 110 6.43 -11.10 8.05
N GLY A 111 6.11 -10.56 9.23
CA GLY A 111 6.12 -11.28 10.49
C GLY A 111 5.01 -12.30 10.62
N ASP A 112 3.78 -11.98 10.23
CA ASP A 112 2.66 -12.92 10.33
C ASP A 112 2.86 -14.17 9.47
N PRO A 113 3.20 -14.08 8.16
CA PRO A 113 3.57 -15.25 7.36
C PRO A 113 4.71 -16.05 7.97
N TYR A 114 5.78 -15.40 8.44
CA TYR A 114 6.93 -16.06 9.05
C TYR A 114 6.57 -16.80 10.35
N ASN A 115 5.78 -16.17 11.21
CA ASN A 115 5.35 -16.77 12.47
C ASN A 115 4.46 -18.00 12.25
N LYS A 116 3.52 -17.92 11.30
CA LYS A 116 2.70 -19.07 10.87
C LYS A 116 3.57 -20.19 10.33
N TRP A 117 4.53 -19.85 9.47
CA TRP A 117 5.45 -20.83 8.90
C TRP A 117 6.25 -21.57 9.96
N THR A 118 6.85 -20.85 10.91
CA THR A 118 7.63 -21.44 12.00
C THR A 118 6.80 -22.24 13.00
N ALA A 119 5.50 -21.92 13.11
CA ALA A 119 4.52 -22.70 13.88
C ALA A 119 4.02 -23.96 13.15
N GLY A 120 4.49 -24.22 11.91
CA GLY A 120 4.07 -25.37 11.10
C GLY A 120 2.75 -25.17 10.37
N GLN A 121 2.19 -23.96 10.37
CA GLN A 121 0.97 -23.57 9.67
C GLN A 121 1.33 -23.09 8.24
N HIS A 122 1.90 -23.99 7.43
CA HIS A 122 2.53 -23.61 6.17
C HIS A 122 1.52 -23.11 5.13
N THR A 123 0.30 -23.65 5.13
CA THR A 123 -0.76 -23.22 4.21
C THR A 123 -1.26 -21.83 4.56
N GLU A 124 -1.53 -21.58 5.83
CA GLU A 124 -1.96 -20.26 6.34
C GLU A 124 -0.86 -19.20 6.15
N ALA A 125 0.41 -19.59 6.34
CA ALA A 125 1.55 -18.73 6.08
C ALA A 125 1.63 -18.31 4.62
N LEU A 126 1.41 -19.27 3.71
CA LEU A 126 1.45 -19.03 2.26
C LEU A 126 0.41 -18.00 1.83
N TYR A 127 -0.82 -18.11 2.33
CA TYR A 127 -1.92 -17.23 1.97
C TYR A 127 -1.99 -15.92 2.76
N ALA A 128 -1.16 -15.77 3.77
CA ALA A 128 -0.99 -14.50 4.46
C ALA A 128 -0.07 -13.50 3.69
N VAL A 129 0.65 -13.98 2.67
CA VAL A 129 1.54 -13.15 1.86
C VAL A 129 0.75 -12.31 0.87
N GLU A 130 0.90 -10.99 0.92
CA GLU A 130 0.35 -10.06 -0.08
C GLU A 130 1.08 -10.16 -1.42
N SER A 131 0.49 -9.59 -2.48
CA SER A 131 1.02 -9.67 -3.86
C SER A 131 1.40 -11.10 -4.25
N TRP A 132 0.48 -12.00 -3.87
CA TRP A 132 0.62 -13.44 -3.94
C TRP A 132 0.69 -13.98 -5.35
N TYR A 133 -0.05 -13.37 -6.29
CA TYR A 133 -0.18 -13.84 -7.68
C TYR A 133 0.94 -13.35 -8.58
N SER A 134 1.41 -12.13 -8.34
CA SER A 134 2.47 -11.48 -9.12
C SER A 134 3.87 -11.78 -8.62
N PHE A 135 4.02 -12.34 -7.40
CA PHE A 135 5.30 -12.52 -6.71
C PHE A 135 6.01 -11.21 -6.36
N HIS A 136 5.26 -10.12 -6.22
CA HIS A 136 5.84 -8.79 -6.09
C HIS A 136 6.04 -8.32 -4.63
N SER A 137 5.61 -9.11 -3.62
CA SER A 137 5.60 -8.77 -2.19
C SER A 137 6.89 -8.08 -1.70
N ARG A 138 8.06 -8.66 -2.02
CA ARG A 138 9.35 -8.12 -1.58
C ARG A 138 9.60 -6.70 -2.09
N ASP A 139 9.24 -6.44 -3.33
CA ASP A 139 9.44 -5.14 -3.96
C ASP A 139 8.43 -4.12 -3.41
N ASP A 140 7.20 -4.54 -3.12
CA ASP A 140 6.17 -3.74 -2.46
C ASP A 140 6.63 -3.34 -1.05
N TYR A 141 7.04 -4.28 -0.23
CA TYR A 141 7.53 -3.99 1.12
C TYR A 141 8.77 -3.09 1.14
N SER A 142 9.65 -3.21 0.15
CA SER A 142 10.78 -2.30 0.00
C SER A 142 10.34 -0.88 -0.39
N ASN A 143 9.25 -0.75 -1.16
CA ASN A 143 8.64 0.54 -1.50
C ASN A 143 7.91 1.16 -0.29
N ASN A 144 7.33 0.36 0.60
CA ASN A 144 6.80 0.88 1.87
C ASN A 144 7.91 1.56 2.70
N ILE A 145 9.08 0.94 2.83
CA ILE A 145 10.22 1.58 3.51
C ILE A 145 10.74 2.80 2.72
N ARG A 146 10.65 2.77 1.39
CA ARG A 146 10.98 3.95 0.56
C ARG A 146 10.01 5.11 0.81
N SER A 147 8.74 4.85 1.15
CA SER A 147 7.80 5.91 1.52
C SER A 147 8.28 6.67 2.78
N ILE A 148 8.82 5.94 3.78
CA ILE A 148 9.45 6.54 4.98
C ILE A 148 10.64 7.42 4.57
N ARG A 149 11.51 6.88 3.73
CA ARG A 149 12.66 7.64 3.20
C ARG A 149 12.22 8.93 2.53
N ASN A 150 11.24 8.85 1.66
CA ASN A 150 10.73 10.00 0.93
C ASN A 150 10.15 11.06 1.87
N SER A 151 9.41 10.64 2.90
CA SER A 151 8.85 11.51 3.94
C SER A 151 9.94 12.15 4.81
N TYR A 152 10.99 11.39 5.16
CA TYR A 152 12.09 11.89 5.99
C TYR A 152 12.99 12.89 5.25
N PHE A 153 13.24 12.66 3.95
CA PHE A 153 14.11 13.50 3.11
C PHE A 153 13.34 14.59 2.34
N ASN A 154 12.02 14.56 2.34
CA ASN A 154 11.16 15.41 1.49
C ASN A 154 11.63 15.40 0.02
N SER A 155 11.82 14.19 -0.53
CA SER A 155 12.33 14.00 -1.89
C SER A 155 11.98 12.60 -2.40
N LEU A 156 11.57 12.50 -3.66
CA LEU A 156 11.27 11.23 -4.33
C LEU A 156 12.51 10.60 -5.01
N ASP A 157 13.58 11.35 -5.13
CA ASP A 157 14.84 10.91 -5.71
C ASP A 157 15.94 10.72 -4.63
N SER A 158 17.20 10.63 -5.05
CA SER A 158 18.33 10.45 -4.13
C SER A 158 18.74 11.71 -3.37
N THR A 159 18.13 12.86 -3.64
CA THR A 159 18.47 14.13 -3.00
C THR A 159 17.83 14.27 -1.61
N ILE A 160 18.32 15.24 -0.84
CA ILE A 160 17.76 15.63 0.45
C ILE A 160 17.29 17.08 0.32
N SER A 161 16.02 17.33 0.59
CA SER A 161 15.49 18.69 0.59
C SER A 161 16.07 19.49 1.77
N ASN A 162 16.36 20.75 1.53
CA ASN A 162 16.76 21.68 2.62
C ASN A 162 15.62 21.87 3.65
N TYR A 163 14.38 21.64 3.25
CA TYR A 163 13.20 21.68 4.09
C TYR A 163 12.68 20.26 4.30
N SER A 164 13.35 19.48 5.16
CA SER A 164 13.06 18.06 5.42
C SER A 164 13.23 17.74 6.90
N LEU A 165 12.59 16.67 7.34
CA LEU A 165 12.85 16.12 8.68
C LEU A 165 14.33 15.80 8.87
N TYR A 166 15.01 15.30 7.85
CA TYR A 166 16.45 15.06 7.89
C TYR A 166 17.22 16.31 8.29
N LYS A 167 16.95 17.47 7.66
CA LYS A 167 17.66 18.72 7.97
C LYS A 167 17.29 19.29 9.34
N LEU A 168 16.05 19.09 9.75
CA LEU A 168 15.59 19.48 11.08
C LEU A 168 16.30 18.66 12.15
N VAL A 169 16.38 17.34 11.97
CA VAL A 169 17.02 16.42 12.92
C VAL A 169 18.54 16.56 12.90
N GLU A 170 19.16 16.84 11.75
CA GLU A 170 20.59 17.15 11.65
C GLU A 170 20.98 18.36 12.54
N LYS A 171 20.09 19.35 12.64
CA LYS A 171 20.25 20.51 13.54
C LYS A 171 20.08 20.14 15.01
N ILE A 172 19.15 19.24 15.33
CA ILE A 172 18.79 18.84 16.72
C ILE A 172 19.82 17.86 17.28
N ASP A 173 20.06 16.77 16.56
CA ASP A 173 20.92 15.65 16.94
C ASP A 173 21.52 14.99 15.67
N PRO A 174 22.72 15.37 15.25
CA PRO A 174 23.39 14.80 14.08
C PRO A 174 23.64 13.28 14.17
N ALA A 175 23.80 12.74 15.38
CA ALA A 175 24.04 11.31 15.58
C ALA A 175 22.74 10.52 15.36
N LEU A 176 21.62 10.97 15.92
CA LEU A 176 20.30 10.41 15.68
C LEU A 176 19.92 10.52 14.19
N ASN A 177 20.19 11.66 13.54
CA ASN A 177 19.94 11.83 12.12
C ASN A 177 20.66 10.79 11.26
N THR A 178 21.96 10.58 11.55
CA THR A 178 22.77 9.56 10.87
C THR A 178 22.22 8.13 11.13
N LYS A 179 21.82 7.84 12.37
CA LYS A 179 21.22 6.58 12.75
C LYS A 179 19.95 6.30 11.93
N ILE A 180 19.00 7.24 11.90
CA ILE A 180 17.73 7.09 11.17
C ILE A 180 17.98 6.86 9.67
N ALA A 181 18.83 7.67 9.05
CA ALA A 181 19.14 7.53 7.62
C ALA A 181 19.75 6.14 7.30
N ASN A 182 20.64 5.64 8.15
CA ASN A 182 21.23 4.32 7.99
C ASN A 182 20.21 3.19 8.23
N GLU A 183 19.33 3.32 9.22
CA GLU A 183 18.31 2.33 9.52
C GLU A 183 17.28 2.23 8.39
N ILE A 184 16.86 3.34 7.78
CA ILE A 184 15.98 3.33 6.60
C ILE A 184 16.62 2.53 5.46
N GLU A 185 17.87 2.81 5.12
CA GLU A 185 18.55 2.12 4.03
C GLU A 185 18.84 0.64 4.37
N SER A 186 19.25 0.34 5.60
CA SER A 186 19.52 -1.04 6.02
C SER A 186 18.23 -1.88 6.07
N THR A 187 17.11 -1.31 6.51
CA THR A 187 15.81 -1.98 6.51
C THR A 187 15.36 -2.34 5.10
N LYS A 188 15.39 -1.37 4.18
CA LYS A 188 15.10 -1.63 2.76
C LYS A 188 15.99 -2.75 2.20
N ASN A 189 17.29 -2.68 2.46
CA ASN A 189 18.23 -3.67 1.95
C ASN A 189 18.04 -5.06 2.57
N ALA A 190 17.63 -5.14 3.86
CA ALA A 190 17.29 -6.40 4.52
C ALA A 190 16.06 -7.06 3.87
N ILE A 191 15.02 -6.28 3.52
CA ILE A 191 13.86 -6.78 2.78
C ILE A 191 14.28 -7.28 1.39
N LEU A 192 15.07 -6.51 0.65
CA LEU A 192 15.56 -6.90 -0.68
C LEU A 192 16.50 -8.11 -0.65
N ALA A 193 17.08 -8.45 0.50
CA ALA A 193 17.90 -9.65 0.67
C ALA A 193 17.07 -10.94 0.83
N ILE A 194 15.77 -10.84 1.09
CA ILE A 194 14.88 -12.00 1.09
C ILE A 194 14.85 -12.60 -0.32
N PRO A 195 15.08 -13.93 -0.50
CA PRO A 195 15.01 -14.56 -1.82
C PRO A 195 13.63 -14.40 -2.46
N GLN A 196 13.60 -14.18 -3.77
CA GLN A 196 12.36 -14.11 -4.57
C GLN A 196 11.90 -15.50 -5.02
N PRO A 197 10.59 -15.75 -5.11
CA PRO A 197 9.52 -14.91 -4.56
C PRO A 197 9.39 -15.13 -3.05
N PHE A 198 8.97 -14.10 -2.31
CA PHE A 198 8.80 -14.19 -0.85
C PHE A 198 7.89 -15.34 -0.44
N ARG A 199 6.76 -15.50 -1.12
CA ARG A 199 5.79 -16.55 -0.81
C ARG A 199 6.39 -17.98 -0.86
N ASN A 200 7.44 -18.21 -1.63
CA ASN A 200 8.13 -19.50 -1.71
C ASN A 200 9.33 -19.60 -0.73
N ASN A 201 9.68 -18.50 -0.08
CA ASN A 201 10.86 -18.35 0.77
C ASN A 201 10.52 -17.81 2.16
N ILE A 202 9.28 -18.02 2.64
CA ILE A 202 8.80 -17.51 3.94
C ILE A 202 9.70 -17.96 5.10
N GLY A 203 10.22 -19.19 5.05
CA GLY A 203 11.12 -19.76 6.07
C GLY A 203 12.60 -19.42 5.90
N ASP A 204 12.98 -18.56 4.93
CA ASP A 204 14.39 -18.21 4.70
C ASP A 204 14.99 -17.43 5.89
N ALA A 205 16.29 -17.62 6.12
CA ALA A 205 17.01 -16.98 7.22
C ALA A 205 17.06 -15.44 7.14
N GLN A 206 16.84 -14.84 5.96
CA GLN A 206 16.77 -13.38 5.78
C GLN A 206 15.45 -12.78 6.25
N VAL A 207 14.38 -13.58 6.35
CA VAL A 207 13.05 -13.09 6.74
C VAL A 207 13.04 -12.48 8.16
N PRO A 208 13.50 -13.19 9.22
CA PRO A 208 13.57 -12.59 10.56
C PRO A 208 14.59 -11.44 10.67
N VAL A 209 15.58 -11.36 9.76
CA VAL A 209 16.51 -10.21 9.70
C VAL A 209 15.77 -8.98 9.20
N ALA A 210 14.98 -9.10 8.13
CA ALA A 210 14.16 -8.00 7.61
C ALA A 210 13.10 -7.55 8.62
N GLN A 211 12.40 -8.49 9.27
CA GLN A 211 11.44 -8.22 10.33
C GLN A 211 12.09 -7.40 11.47
N SER A 212 13.24 -7.86 11.95
CA SER A 212 13.96 -7.18 13.04
C SER A 212 14.41 -5.78 12.67
N ALA A 213 14.81 -5.57 11.41
CA ALA A 213 15.19 -4.25 10.91
C ALA A 213 14.01 -3.27 10.88
N CYS A 214 12.83 -3.72 10.43
CA CYS A 214 11.60 -2.92 10.46
C CYS A 214 11.24 -2.51 11.91
N VAL A 215 11.24 -3.48 12.84
CA VAL A 215 10.93 -3.23 14.25
C VAL A 215 11.93 -2.24 14.85
N ALA A 216 13.22 -2.37 14.58
CA ALA A 216 14.26 -1.47 15.11
C ALA A 216 14.07 -0.04 14.58
N LEU A 217 13.81 0.13 13.28
CA LEU A 217 13.51 1.44 12.69
C LEU A 217 12.27 2.06 13.34
N GLY A 218 11.18 1.29 13.51
CA GLY A 218 9.95 1.76 14.17
C GLY A 218 10.21 2.25 15.60
N VAL A 219 11.03 1.54 16.37
CA VAL A 219 11.43 1.93 17.75
C VAL A 219 12.20 3.25 17.71
N THR A 220 13.17 3.41 16.80
CA THR A 220 13.95 4.64 16.66
C THR A 220 13.07 5.84 16.29
N LEU A 221 12.16 5.66 15.33
CA LEU A 221 11.23 6.72 14.91
C LEU A 221 10.28 7.12 16.07
N LYS A 222 9.71 6.14 16.75
CA LYS A 222 8.71 6.36 17.82
C LYS A 222 9.32 6.95 19.08
N GLN A 223 10.43 6.39 19.54
CA GLN A 223 10.97 6.70 20.87
C GLN A 223 12.04 7.79 20.84
N GLU A 224 12.86 7.83 19.79
CA GLU A 224 13.98 8.77 19.73
C GLU A 224 13.63 9.99 18.86
N LEU A 225 13.18 9.80 17.60
CA LEU A 225 12.88 10.91 16.70
C LEU A 225 11.75 11.80 17.24
N LYS A 226 10.61 11.21 17.58
CA LYS A 226 9.43 11.96 18.06
C LYS A 226 9.77 12.77 19.31
N ALA A 227 10.44 12.14 20.27
CA ALA A 227 10.88 12.81 21.50
C ALA A 227 11.91 13.93 21.24
N ALA A 228 12.88 13.72 20.33
CA ALA A 228 13.86 14.73 19.97
C ALA A 228 13.21 15.97 19.37
N VAL A 229 12.27 15.81 18.44
CA VAL A 229 11.54 16.92 17.82
C VAL A 229 10.71 17.67 18.87
N GLN A 230 9.93 16.98 19.70
CA GLN A 230 9.12 17.59 20.76
C GLN A 230 9.99 18.39 21.75
N ASN A 231 11.09 17.81 22.21
CA ASN A 231 12.02 18.47 23.14
C ASN A 231 12.66 19.69 22.49
N ALA A 232 13.07 19.61 21.22
CA ALA A 232 13.70 20.73 20.50
C ALA A 232 12.72 21.89 20.28
N TYR A 233 11.45 21.59 20.02
CA TYR A 233 10.40 22.58 19.95
C TYR A 233 10.17 23.27 21.31
N ASN A 234 9.96 22.46 22.37
CA ASN A 234 9.66 22.96 23.71
C ASN A 234 10.77 23.85 24.29
N ASN A 235 12.02 23.61 23.93
CA ASN A 235 13.19 24.39 24.41
C ASN A 235 13.58 25.51 23.43
N GLY A 236 12.86 25.70 22.32
CA GLY A 236 13.11 26.74 21.34
C GLY A 236 14.30 26.51 20.40
N THR A 237 14.82 25.26 20.32
CA THR A 237 15.87 24.91 19.36
C THR A 237 15.37 24.94 17.92
N ILE A 238 14.12 24.56 17.68
CA ILE A 238 13.42 24.66 16.41
C ILE A 238 12.18 25.56 16.54
N SER A 239 11.85 26.26 15.46
CA SER A 239 10.74 27.21 15.40
C SER A 239 9.57 26.67 14.58
N ASP A 240 8.36 27.25 14.77
CA ASP A 240 7.21 26.98 13.91
C ASP A 240 7.53 27.19 12.44
N ALA A 241 8.23 28.25 12.06
CA ALA A 241 8.58 28.53 10.67
C ALA A 241 9.49 27.48 10.02
N GLU A 242 10.39 26.87 10.79
CA GLU A 242 11.20 25.75 10.30
C GLU A 242 10.34 24.49 10.09
N MET A 243 9.45 24.20 11.02
CA MET A 243 8.50 23.06 10.90
C MET A 243 7.50 23.29 9.77
N ASP A 244 6.93 24.49 9.60
CA ASP A 244 6.07 24.87 8.47
C ASP A 244 6.77 24.61 7.12
N SER A 245 8.06 24.94 7.05
CA SER A 245 8.86 24.69 5.84
C SER A 245 9.01 23.18 5.55
N VAL A 246 9.15 22.36 6.59
CA VAL A 246 9.21 20.89 6.46
C VAL A 246 7.87 20.34 6.04
N VAL A 247 6.75 20.77 6.67
CA VAL A 247 5.39 20.34 6.33
C VAL A 247 5.05 20.73 4.88
N SER A 248 5.34 21.97 4.49
CA SER A 248 5.16 22.41 3.09
C SER A 248 6.02 21.58 2.12
N GLY A 249 7.29 21.37 2.48
CA GLY A 249 8.20 20.54 1.68
C GLY A 249 7.66 19.11 1.49
N PHE A 250 7.14 18.49 2.54
CA PHE A 250 6.52 17.18 2.49
C PHE A 250 5.31 17.14 1.54
N VAL A 251 4.38 18.06 1.70
CA VAL A 251 3.17 18.11 0.84
C VAL A 251 3.53 18.33 -0.63
N TYR A 252 4.34 19.35 -0.93
CA TYR A 252 4.57 19.75 -2.32
C TYR A 252 5.65 18.94 -3.04
N LYS A 253 6.54 18.24 -2.34
CA LYS A 253 7.63 17.48 -2.94
C LYS A 253 7.47 15.97 -2.80
N VAL A 254 6.57 15.50 -1.91
CA VAL A 254 6.35 14.07 -1.70
C VAL A 254 4.89 13.71 -1.97
N VAL A 255 3.94 14.21 -1.18
CA VAL A 255 2.54 13.76 -1.24
C VAL A 255 1.92 14.05 -2.61
N LEU A 256 1.89 15.32 -3.03
CA LEU A 256 1.24 15.70 -4.28
C LEU A 256 1.88 15.07 -5.52
N PRO A 257 3.22 15.03 -5.66
CA PRO A 257 3.84 14.33 -6.78
C PRO A 257 3.58 12.82 -6.79
N THR A 258 3.56 12.16 -5.62
CA THR A 258 3.27 10.73 -5.53
C THR A 258 1.82 10.42 -5.92
N TYR A 259 0.85 11.16 -5.40
CA TYR A 259 -0.56 10.95 -5.76
C TYR A 259 -0.87 11.37 -7.20
N LYS A 260 -0.15 12.37 -7.75
CA LYS A 260 -0.23 12.68 -9.17
C LYS A 260 0.26 11.51 -10.03
N ASP A 261 1.40 10.94 -9.68
CA ASP A 261 1.97 9.77 -10.36
C ASP A 261 1.03 8.56 -10.26
N LEU A 262 0.45 8.32 -9.07
CA LEU A 262 -0.57 7.29 -8.84
C LEU A 262 -1.77 7.45 -9.79
N LYS A 263 -2.33 8.67 -9.90
CA LYS A 263 -3.44 9.00 -10.81
C LYS A 263 -3.07 8.75 -12.27
N GLU A 264 -1.91 9.24 -12.70
CA GLU A 264 -1.44 9.11 -14.09
C GLU A 264 -1.20 7.64 -14.47
N LYS A 265 -0.58 6.87 -13.59
CA LYS A 265 -0.28 5.44 -13.81
C LYS A 265 -1.52 4.57 -13.75
N ASN A 266 -2.48 4.84 -12.85
CA ASN A 266 -3.77 4.14 -12.86
C ASN A 266 -4.62 4.50 -14.09
N THR A 267 -4.48 5.70 -14.64
CA THR A 267 -5.08 6.05 -15.94
C THR A 267 -4.47 5.20 -17.07
N ALA A 268 -3.15 5.03 -17.08
CA ALA A 268 -2.47 4.19 -18.07
C ALA A 268 -2.81 2.70 -17.88
N LEU A 269 -2.90 2.21 -16.64
CA LEU A 269 -3.35 0.85 -16.31
C LEU A 269 -4.76 0.60 -16.84
N CYS A 270 -5.70 1.50 -16.57
CA CYS A 270 -7.07 1.39 -17.08
C CYS A 270 -7.10 1.33 -18.62
N ALA A 271 -6.26 2.12 -19.29
CA ALA A 271 -6.16 2.09 -20.75
C ALA A 271 -5.56 0.76 -21.26
N ALA A 272 -4.57 0.19 -20.60
CA ALA A 272 -3.98 -1.11 -20.96
C ALA A 272 -5.00 -2.25 -20.77
N VAL A 273 -5.75 -2.26 -19.67
CA VAL A 273 -6.83 -3.22 -19.42
C VAL A 273 -7.98 -3.05 -20.42
N GLN A 274 -8.33 -1.80 -20.77
CA GLN A 274 -9.33 -1.55 -21.82
C GLN A 274 -8.88 -2.09 -23.18
N ASN A 275 -7.59 -2.01 -23.51
CA ASN A 275 -7.04 -2.60 -24.72
C ASN A 275 -7.12 -4.13 -24.68
N PHE A 276 -6.78 -4.76 -23.55
CA PHE A 276 -6.99 -6.20 -23.34
C PHE A 276 -8.47 -6.59 -23.48
N TYR A 277 -9.39 -5.83 -22.90
CA TYR A 277 -10.82 -6.05 -23.04
C TYR A 277 -11.28 -6.06 -24.51
N ASN A 278 -10.82 -5.08 -25.31
CA ASN A 278 -11.22 -4.92 -26.71
C ASN A 278 -10.55 -5.91 -27.65
N THR A 279 -9.28 -6.24 -27.40
CA THR A 279 -8.43 -7.03 -28.29
C THR A 279 -7.62 -8.03 -27.46
N PRO A 280 -8.26 -9.10 -26.96
CA PRO A 280 -7.60 -10.07 -26.07
C PRO A 280 -6.50 -10.83 -26.82
N SER A 281 -5.30 -10.81 -26.28
CA SER A 281 -4.12 -11.54 -26.74
C SER A 281 -3.12 -11.65 -25.59
N ASP A 282 -2.16 -12.57 -25.68
CA ASP A 282 -1.09 -12.67 -24.70
C ASP A 282 -0.32 -11.34 -24.58
N ALA A 283 -0.06 -10.66 -25.69
CA ALA A 283 0.62 -9.37 -25.67
C ALA A 283 -0.18 -8.26 -24.94
N THR A 284 -1.50 -8.24 -25.05
CA THR A 284 -2.33 -7.26 -24.33
C THR A 284 -2.51 -7.65 -22.86
N PHE A 285 -2.44 -8.93 -22.52
CA PHE A 285 -2.39 -9.38 -21.14
C PHE A 285 -1.09 -8.95 -20.48
N GLU A 286 0.05 -9.22 -21.13
CA GLU A 286 1.38 -8.80 -20.66
C GLU A 286 1.46 -7.27 -20.46
N ALA A 287 0.97 -6.49 -21.43
CA ALA A 287 0.93 -5.03 -21.30
C ALA A 287 0.08 -4.55 -20.11
N ALA A 288 -1.02 -5.24 -19.78
CA ALA A 288 -1.82 -4.93 -18.59
C ALA A 288 -1.06 -5.28 -17.29
N CYS A 289 -0.33 -6.40 -17.26
CA CYS A 289 0.54 -6.77 -16.14
C CYS A 289 1.66 -5.75 -15.91
N GLU A 290 2.35 -5.34 -16.96
CA GLU A 290 3.40 -4.31 -16.88
C GLU A 290 2.82 -2.98 -16.34
N ALA A 291 1.65 -2.57 -16.84
CA ALA A 291 0.98 -1.36 -16.37
C ALA A 291 0.55 -1.47 -14.90
N TRP A 292 0.14 -2.66 -14.43
CA TRP A 292 -0.18 -2.91 -13.02
C TRP A 292 1.05 -2.72 -12.13
N LEU A 293 2.18 -3.33 -12.47
CA LEU A 293 3.44 -3.19 -11.72
C LEU A 293 3.87 -1.72 -11.62
N VAL A 294 3.70 -0.97 -12.70
CA VAL A 294 4.02 0.46 -12.73
C VAL A 294 3.05 1.28 -11.88
N ALA A 295 1.76 0.94 -11.88
CA ALA A 295 0.73 1.66 -11.12
C ALA A 295 0.76 1.33 -9.63
N ARG A 296 1.18 0.13 -9.24
CA ARG A 296 1.34 -0.31 -7.85
C ARG A 296 2.42 0.49 -7.12
N MET A 297 3.54 0.77 -7.78
CA MET A 297 4.71 1.39 -7.15
C MET A 297 4.42 2.73 -6.43
N PRO A 298 3.74 3.75 -7.00
CA PRO A 298 3.44 4.99 -6.27
C PRO A 298 2.44 4.78 -5.13
N TRP A 299 1.58 3.77 -5.17
CA TRP A 299 0.74 3.39 -4.05
C TRP A 299 1.61 2.94 -2.87
N GLU A 300 2.46 1.94 -3.07
CA GLU A 300 3.40 1.45 -2.06
C GLU A 300 4.32 2.54 -1.51
N GLN A 301 4.69 3.51 -2.34
CA GLN A 301 5.49 4.67 -1.93
C GLN A 301 4.66 5.76 -1.24
N SER A 302 3.36 5.58 -1.06
CA SER A 302 2.48 6.46 -0.30
C SER A 302 2.11 5.93 1.08
N GLU A 303 2.49 4.71 1.41
CA GLU A 303 2.12 4.01 2.65
C GLU A 303 2.50 4.78 3.94
N ALA A 304 3.61 5.53 3.95
CA ALA A 304 3.98 6.38 5.08
C ALA A 304 3.14 7.66 5.20
N PHE A 305 2.11 7.85 4.40
CA PHE A 305 1.23 9.02 4.47
C PHE A 305 -0.23 8.74 4.08
N LEU A 306 -0.70 7.54 4.39
CA LEU A 306 -2.11 7.18 4.29
C LEU A 306 -2.89 7.80 5.47
N PHE A 307 -3.18 9.11 5.35
CA PHE A 307 -4.00 9.87 6.31
C PHE A 307 -4.81 10.97 5.61
N GLY A 308 -5.76 11.54 6.31
CA GLY A 308 -6.65 12.57 5.76
C GLY A 308 -7.60 12.01 4.70
N PRO A 309 -7.60 12.50 3.45
CA PRO A 309 -8.56 12.06 2.44
C PRO A 309 -8.60 10.55 2.20
N VAL A 310 -7.47 9.86 2.27
CA VAL A 310 -7.42 8.42 2.04
C VAL A 310 -8.18 7.65 3.11
N ASP A 311 -8.01 8.01 4.38
CA ASP A 311 -8.73 7.41 5.50
C ASP A 311 -10.22 7.82 5.47
N ILE A 312 -10.49 9.15 5.38
CA ILE A 312 -11.82 9.71 5.51
C ILE A 312 -12.77 9.24 4.39
N LEU A 313 -12.23 8.95 3.21
CA LEU A 313 -12.99 8.44 2.05
C LEU A 313 -12.91 6.92 1.89
N GLY A 314 -12.28 6.20 2.81
CA GLY A 314 -12.11 4.75 2.72
C GLY A 314 -11.39 4.28 1.46
N LEU A 315 -10.45 5.08 0.93
CA LEU A 315 -9.78 4.79 -0.34
C LEU A 315 -8.72 3.71 -0.20
N ASP A 316 -8.11 3.57 0.97
CA ASP A 316 -7.14 2.52 1.24
C ASP A 316 -7.77 1.13 1.08
N PRO A 317 -8.81 0.72 1.81
CA PRO A 317 -9.44 -0.57 1.59
C PRO A 317 -10.09 -0.73 0.20
N ASN A 318 -10.45 0.37 -0.47
CA ASN A 318 -10.93 0.31 -1.86
C ASN A 318 -9.84 -0.10 -2.85
N MET A 319 -8.61 0.34 -2.62
CA MET A 319 -7.50 0.17 -3.54
C MET A 319 -6.63 -1.03 -3.19
N ASP A 320 -6.51 -1.39 -1.89
CA ASP A 320 -5.48 -2.31 -1.41
C ASP A 320 -5.93 -3.32 -0.35
N SER A 321 -7.19 -3.74 -0.35
CA SER A 321 -7.65 -4.78 0.57
C SER A 321 -6.93 -6.11 0.37
N TRP A 322 -6.45 -6.68 1.46
CA TRP A 322 -5.93 -8.03 1.57
C TRP A 322 -6.30 -8.63 2.94
N PRO A 323 -6.67 -9.92 3.04
CA PRO A 323 -6.84 -10.90 1.95
C PRO A 323 -8.11 -10.65 1.12
N LEU A 324 -8.15 -11.21 -0.09
CA LEU A 324 -9.30 -11.12 -1.00
C LEU A 324 -10.43 -12.09 -0.60
N ASP A 325 -11.69 -11.74 -0.88
CA ASP A 325 -12.79 -12.71 -0.94
C ASP A 325 -12.77 -13.49 -2.26
N GLN A 326 -11.99 -14.58 -2.28
CA GLN A 326 -11.83 -15.38 -3.47
C GLN A 326 -13.11 -16.12 -3.87
N VAL A 327 -13.97 -16.47 -2.90
CA VAL A 327 -15.27 -17.08 -3.19
C VAL A 327 -16.19 -16.08 -3.88
N ALA A 328 -16.26 -14.86 -3.37
CA ALA A 328 -17.02 -13.77 -4.00
C ALA A 328 -16.48 -13.42 -5.39
N ILE A 329 -15.16 -13.36 -5.57
CA ILE A 329 -14.52 -13.15 -6.89
C ILE A 329 -14.96 -14.22 -7.90
N VAL A 330 -14.94 -15.51 -7.51
CA VAL A 330 -15.37 -16.61 -8.37
C VAL A 330 -16.85 -16.50 -8.69
N ASN A 331 -17.68 -16.13 -7.72
CA ASN A 331 -19.13 -15.92 -7.94
C ASN A 331 -19.40 -14.77 -8.91
N ILE A 332 -18.65 -13.65 -8.79
CA ILE A 332 -18.73 -12.52 -9.73
C ILE A 332 -18.32 -12.95 -11.14
N LEU A 333 -17.24 -13.70 -11.28
CA LEU A 333 -16.80 -14.24 -12.58
C LEU A 333 -17.85 -15.16 -13.21
N ASN A 334 -18.47 -16.03 -12.42
CA ASN A 334 -19.46 -16.99 -12.91
C ASN A 334 -20.81 -16.34 -13.24
N SER A 335 -21.27 -15.37 -12.45
CA SER A 335 -22.55 -14.69 -12.65
C SER A 335 -22.46 -13.57 -13.69
N GLY A 336 -21.31 -12.94 -13.85
CA GLY A 336 -21.13 -11.71 -14.62
C GLY A 336 -21.88 -10.51 -14.02
N ASN A 337 -22.27 -10.59 -12.75
CA ASN A 337 -22.83 -9.46 -12.01
C ASN A 337 -21.71 -8.68 -11.33
N PHE A 338 -21.58 -7.40 -11.63
CA PHE A 338 -20.55 -6.50 -11.12
C PHE A 338 -21.13 -5.43 -10.18
N ASP A 339 -22.39 -5.54 -9.76
CA ASP A 339 -23.02 -4.55 -8.86
C ASP A 339 -22.35 -4.53 -7.48
N ASP A 340 -21.84 -5.68 -7.03
CA ASP A 340 -21.15 -5.84 -5.75
C ASP A 340 -19.77 -5.13 -5.68
N LEU A 341 -19.28 -4.61 -6.81
CA LEU A 341 -18.04 -3.84 -6.83
C LEU A 341 -18.22 -2.39 -6.40
N ASN A 342 -19.45 -1.90 -6.34
CA ASN A 342 -19.73 -0.53 -5.97
C ASN A 342 -19.77 -0.40 -4.45
N TRP A 343 -18.89 0.47 -3.95
CA TRP A 343 -18.90 0.94 -2.59
C TRP A 343 -19.55 2.32 -2.57
N GLU A 344 -20.55 2.51 -1.72
CA GLU A 344 -21.24 3.78 -1.54
C GLU A 344 -20.77 4.45 -0.25
N ASP A 345 -20.73 5.79 -0.24
CA ASP A 345 -20.45 6.59 0.94
C ASP A 345 -21.34 6.17 2.13
N GLY A 346 -20.73 5.78 3.24
CA GLY A 346 -21.46 5.42 4.46
C GLY A 346 -21.02 4.10 5.09
N ASP A 347 -20.16 3.34 4.44
CA ASP A 347 -19.46 2.24 5.10
C ASP A 347 -18.48 2.87 6.11
N SER A 348 -18.42 2.30 7.31
CA SER A 348 -17.66 2.89 8.41
C SER A 348 -16.16 2.77 8.12
N GLU A 349 -15.40 3.77 8.57
CA GLU A 349 -13.93 3.75 8.53
C GLU A 349 -13.32 2.55 9.26
N ASP A 350 -14.10 1.91 10.15
CA ASP A 350 -13.66 0.83 11.02
C ASP A 350 -13.96 -0.58 10.44
N GLU A 351 -14.74 -0.68 9.36
CA GLU A 351 -15.13 -1.98 8.77
C GLU A 351 -14.93 -1.98 7.26
N ILE A 352 -14.10 -2.91 6.77
CA ILE A 352 -13.98 -3.20 5.33
C ILE A 352 -15.29 -3.78 4.85
N SER A 353 -15.93 -3.13 3.87
CA SER A 353 -17.15 -3.67 3.28
C SER A 353 -16.82 -4.87 2.38
N SER A 354 -17.79 -5.77 2.19
CA SER A 354 -17.62 -6.94 1.34
C SER A 354 -17.27 -6.58 -0.12
N SER A 355 -17.62 -5.37 -0.57
CA SER A 355 -17.27 -4.89 -1.90
C SER A 355 -15.78 -4.53 -2.03
N GLN A 356 -15.12 -4.17 -0.94
CA GLN A 356 -13.71 -3.80 -0.94
C GLN A 356 -12.77 -5.00 -1.11
N GLU A 357 -13.18 -6.18 -0.66
CA GLU A 357 -12.42 -7.43 -0.78
C GLU A 357 -12.46 -8.07 -2.18
N VAL A 358 -13.25 -7.52 -3.10
CA VAL A 358 -13.43 -8.01 -4.48
C VAL A 358 -13.02 -6.99 -5.54
N ARG A 359 -12.29 -5.95 -5.14
CA ARG A 359 -11.77 -4.87 -6.00
C ARG A 359 -10.36 -4.48 -5.60
N GLY A 360 -9.81 -3.44 -6.20
CA GLY A 360 -8.48 -2.93 -5.86
C GLY A 360 -7.34 -3.64 -6.60
N PHE A 361 -6.12 -3.33 -6.18
CA PHE A 361 -4.90 -3.82 -6.80
C PHE A 361 -4.81 -5.35 -6.74
N HIS A 362 -5.10 -5.96 -5.59
CA HIS A 362 -4.96 -7.41 -5.42
C HIS A 362 -5.98 -8.21 -6.20
N THR A 363 -7.23 -7.73 -6.34
CA THR A 363 -8.19 -8.37 -7.24
C THR A 363 -7.75 -8.27 -8.69
N LEU A 364 -7.25 -7.10 -9.12
CA LEU A 364 -6.73 -6.98 -10.49
C LEU A 364 -5.47 -7.83 -10.69
N GLU A 365 -4.63 -7.93 -9.67
CA GLU A 365 -3.48 -8.84 -9.64
C GLU A 365 -3.91 -10.30 -9.89
N PHE A 366 -4.92 -10.80 -9.14
CA PHE A 366 -5.47 -12.14 -9.37
C PHE A 366 -5.94 -12.33 -10.81
N LEU A 367 -6.61 -11.32 -11.38
CA LEU A 367 -7.13 -11.40 -12.75
C LEU A 367 -6.03 -11.34 -13.82
N LEU A 368 -4.88 -10.73 -13.53
CA LEU A 368 -3.81 -10.53 -14.50
C LEU A 368 -2.67 -11.55 -14.38
N PHE A 369 -2.33 -11.96 -13.16
CA PHE A 369 -1.15 -12.79 -12.90
C PHE A 369 -1.49 -14.21 -12.42
N LYS A 370 -0.58 -15.13 -12.69
CA LYS A 370 -0.55 -16.47 -12.12
C LYS A 370 0.90 -16.90 -11.93
N ASP A 371 1.26 -17.27 -10.70
CA ASP A 371 2.60 -17.77 -10.36
C ASP A 371 3.73 -16.83 -10.85
N GLY A 372 3.55 -15.52 -10.65
CA GLY A 372 4.52 -14.49 -11.00
C GLY A 372 4.59 -14.15 -12.49
N ASN A 373 3.74 -14.73 -13.32
CA ASN A 373 3.71 -14.51 -14.76
C ASN A 373 2.38 -13.91 -15.21
N PRO A 374 2.34 -13.17 -16.32
CA PRO A 374 1.10 -12.82 -16.97
C PRO A 374 0.29 -14.07 -17.32
N ARG A 375 -1.04 -14.01 -17.11
CA ARG A 375 -1.94 -15.03 -17.66
C ARG A 375 -1.96 -14.93 -19.18
N THR A 376 -2.41 -15.99 -19.86
CA THR A 376 -2.44 -16.05 -21.32
C THR A 376 -3.84 -16.35 -21.84
N VAL A 377 -4.14 -15.87 -23.05
CA VAL A 377 -5.36 -16.24 -23.78
C VAL A 377 -5.19 -17.52 -24.59
N SER A 378 -3.96 -17.96 -24.78
CA SER A 378 -3.58 -19.13 -25.59
C SER A 378 -3.55 -20.44 -24.79
N ALA A 379 -3.81 -20.38 -23.48
CA ALA A 379 -3.96 -21.59 -22.64
C ALA A 379 -5.34 -22.28 -22.83
N GLN A 380 -5.94 -22.12 -23.99
CA GLN A 380 -7.24 -22.67 -24.36
C GLN A 380 -7.12 -24.03 -25.03
#